data_880985ffdac65db4e9bbc4a934b1642b
#
_entry.id   880985ffdac65db4e9bbc4a934b1642b
#
_cell.length_a   1.000
_cell.length_b   1.000
_cell.length_c   1.000
_cell.angle_alpha   90.00
_cell.angle_beta   90.00
_cell.angle_gamma   90.00
#
_symmetry.space_group_name_H-M   'P 1'
#
loop_
_entity.id
_entity.type
_entity.pdbx_description
1 polymer ?
#
loop_
_entity_poly.entity_id
_entity_poly.type
_entity_poly.pdbx_seq_one_letter_code
_entity_poly.pdbx_strand_id
1 'polypeptide(L)'
;DYTKLKHVTSVDQSDRAVPYNLRQSGPTKVEMLISTRVRKSPYWHLSMQAGCWRATVYNRIYHPRGYVKPEDGGAMVEYDAIVNHVTMWNVAVERQIRVKGPDAEKFTDYVITRDASKISPMRARYVILCNAYGGVLNDPILLRISEDEFWFSLSDSDIGMYLQGVNADGRFDCTIEEIDVSPVQIQGPKAKALMKDLCGDQVDFDNMP
;
A
#
# COMPACT_ATOMS: atom_id res chain seq x y z
N ASP A 1 6.83 2.19 -31.15
CA ASP A 1 6.20 3.35 -31.78
C ASP A 1 5.15 3.96 -30.84
N TYR A 2 5.47 5.11 -30.28
CA TYR A 2 4.64 5.79 -29.27
C TYR A 2 3.30 6.29 -29.85
N THR A 3 3.25 6.53 -31.15
CA THR A 3 2.02 6.95 -31.84
C THR A 3 1.01 5.80 -31.92
N LYS A 4 1.48 4.56 -32.03
CA LYS A 4 0.61 3.38 -32.00
C LYS A 4 0.02 3.17 -30.60
N LEU A 5 0.80 3.41 -29.54
CA LEU A 5 0.29 3.37 -28.16
C LEU A 5 -0.80 4.41 -27.92
N LYS A 6 -0.63 5.63 -28.40
CA LYS A 6 -1.67 6.67 -28.31
C LYS A 6 -2.93 6.28 -29.08
N HIS A 7 -2.78 5.68 -30.24
CA HIS A 7 -3.93 5.23 -31.01
C HIS A 7 -4.68 4.10 -30.29
N VAL A 8 -3.95 3.16 -29.71
CA VAL A 8 -4.53 2.09 -28.90
C VAL A 8 -5.24 2.65 -27.64
N THR A 9 -4.73 3.71 -27.02
CA THR A 9 -5.39 4.35 -25.87
C THR A 9 -6.66 5.12 -26.25
N SER A 10 -6.87 5.46 -27.50
CA SER A 10 -8.09 6.11 -28.00
C SER A 10 -9.21 5.13 -28.32
N VAL A 11 -8.92 3.83 -28.39
CA VAL A 11 -9.93 2.77 -28.55
C VAL A 11 -10.78 2.67 -27.29
N ASP A 12 -11.99 2.23 -27.44
CA ASP A 12 -12.93 2.05 -26.33
C ASP A 12 -12.26 1.32 -25.15
N GLN A 13 -12.17 2.00 -24.03
CA GLN A 13 -11.55 1.46 -22.82
C GLN A 13 -12.27 0.22 -22.29
N SER A 14 -13.53 0.02 -22.66
CA SER A 14 -14.30 -1.16 -22.26
C SER A 14 -13.67 -2.47 -22.75
N ASP A 15 -12.97 -2.43 -23.89
CA ASP A 15 -12.40 -3.63 -24.51
C ASP A 15 -10.94 -3.92 -24.11
N ARG A 16 -10.36 -3.12 -23.25
CA ARG A 16 -8.91 -3.17 -22.97
C ARG A 16 -8.50 -3.87 -21.70
N ALA A 17 -9.28 -3.72 -20.66
CA ALA A 17 -8.98 -4.30 -19.35
C ALA A 17 -10.02 -5.35 -19.01
N VAL A 18 -9.65 -6.61 -19.01
CA VAL A 18 -10.58 -7.72 -18.83
C VAL A 18 -11.55 -7.52 -17.65
N PRO A 19 -11.12 -7.17 -16.42
CA PRO A 19 -12.06 -6.97 -15.32
C PRO A 19 -13.02 -5.81 -15.54
N TYR A 20 -12.55 -4.79 -16.23
CA TYR A 20 -13.32 -3.59 -16.51
C TYR A 20 -14.31 -3.82 -17.64
N ASN A 21 -13.89 -4.48 -18.69
CA ASN A 21 -14.71 -4.81 -19.85
C ASN A 21 -15.91 -5.66 -19.46
N LEU A 22 -15.69 -6.61 -18.57
CA LEU A 22 -16.75 -7.50 -18.10
C LEU A 22 -17.89 -6.77 -17.39
N ARG A 23 -17.59 -5.64 -16.79
CA ARG A 23 -18.60 -4.80 -16.13
C ARG A 23 -19.49 -4.06 -17.13
N GLN A 24 -19.02 -3.85 -18.35
CA GLN A 24 -19.67 -3.03 -19.37
C GLN A 24 -20.16 -3.83 -20.56
N SER A 25 -19.68 -5.03 -20.73
CA SER A 25 -19.91 -5.86 -21.92
C SER A 25 -21.30 -6.46 -21.98
N GLY A 26 -22.34 -5.82 -21.82
CA GLY A 26 -23.69 -6.24 -22.12
C GLY A 26 -23.87 -7.78 -22.28
N PRO A 27 -24.02 -8.31 -23.48
CA PRO A 27 -24.39 -9.71 -23.71
C PRO A 27 -23.28 -10.74 -23.39
N THR A 28 -22.02 -10.36 -23.37
CA THR A 28 -20.91 -11.28 -23.08
C THR A 28 -20.56 -11.24 -21.59
N LYS A 29 -21.31 -12.00 -20.81
CA LYS A 29 -20.97 -12.18 -19.40
C LYS A 29 -19.88 -13.24 -19.27
N VAL A 30 -18.74 -12.84 -18.71
CA VAL A 30 -17.73 -13.79 -18.23
C VAL A 30 -17.84 -13.85 -16.73
N GLU A 31 -18.02 -15.05 -16.18
CA GLU A 31 -17.97 -15.27 -14.75
C GLU A 31 -16.52 -15.14 -14.27
N MET A 32 -16.26 -14.24 -13.34
CA MET A 32 -14.96 -14.13 -12.72
C MET A 32 -14.91 -14.99 -11.46
N LEU A 33 -14.11 -16.02 -11.50
CA LEU A 33 -13.82 -16.81 -10.31
C LEU A 33 -12.91 -16.04 -9.36
N ILE A 34 -13.21 -16.09 -8.08
CA ILE A 34 -12.37 -15.51 -7.04
C ILE A 34 -11.02 -16.25 -7.06
N SER A 35 -9.92 -15.50 -7.21
CA SER A 35 -8.60 -16.10 -7.25
C SER A 35 -8.21 -16.68 -5.89
N THR A 36 -7.76 -17.93 -5.90
CA THR A 36 -7.16 -18.58 -4.71
C THR A 36 -5.77 -18.02 -4.36
N ARG A 37 -5.21 -17.18 -5.24
CA ARG A 37 -3.89 -16.53 -5.06
C ARG A 37 -3.98 -15.15 -4.43
N VAL A 38 -5.17 -14.70 -4.05
CA VAL A 38 -5.40 -13.43 -3.35
C VAL A 38 -5.51 -13.73 -1.87
N ARG A 39 -4.71 -13.04 -1.07
CA ARG A 39 -4.70 -13.16 0.38
C ARG A 39 -5.82 -12.32 1.00
N LYS A 40 -6.15 -12.64 2.25
CA LYS A 40 -6.99 -11.82 3.11
C LYS A 40 -6.12 -11.24 4.22
N SER A 41 -6.37 -9.99 4.60
CA SER A 41 -5.72 -9.41 5.78
C SER A 41 -6.27 -10.08 7.07
N PRO A 42 -5.57 -10.00 8.20
CA PRO A 42 -6.09 -10.44 9.49
C PRO A 42 -7.41 -9.75 9.87
N TYR A 43 -7.63 -8.54 9.36
CA TYR A 43 -8.82 -7.72 9.62
C TYR A 43 -9.96 -7.93 8.64
N TRP A 44 -9.82 -8.82 7.65
CA TRP A 44 -10.82 -9.02 6.60
C TRP A 44 -12.19 -9.36 7.17
N HIS A 45 -12.25 -10.27 8.14
CA HIS A 45 -13.50 -10.67 8.78
C HIS A 45 -14.18 -9.51 9.51
N LEU A 46 -13.39 -8.62 10.15
CA LEU A 46 -13.92 -7.41 10.80
C LEU A 46 -14.47 -6.41 9.77
N SER A 47 -13.79 -6.28 8.63
CA SER A 47 -14.30 -5.46 7.52
C SER A 47 -15.65 -5.97 7.01
N MET A 48 -15.82 -7.29 6.93
CA MET A 48 -17.11 -7.88 6.52
C MET A 48 -18.19 -7.66 7.58
N GLN A 49 -17.86 -7.82 8.87
CA GLN A 49 -18.78 -7.55 9.98
C GLN A 49 -19.19 -6.06 10.04
N ALA A 50 -18.27 -5.17 9.69
CA ALA A 50 -18.55 -3.73 9.60
C ALA A 50 -19.36 -3.34 8.34
N GLY A 51 -19.79 -4.29 7.52
CA GLY A 51 -20.63 -4.04 6.36
C GLY A 51 -19.89 -3.66 5.08
N CYS A 52 -18.60 -4.02 4.97
CA CYS A 52 -17.88 -3.83 3.70
C CYS A 52 -18.60 -4.56 2.56
N TRP A 53 -19.12 -3.81 1.60
CA TRP A 53 -19.84 -4.35 0.46
C TRP A 53 -19.04 -4.27 -0.85
N ARG A 54 -17.92 -3.56 -0.85
CA ARG A 54 -17.08 -3.36 -2.03
C ARG A 54 -15.60 -3.54 -1.66
N ALA A 55 -14.89 -4.33 -2.44
CA ALA A 55 -13.45 -4.54 -2.29
C ALA A 55 -12.75 -4.53 -3.65
N THR A 56 -11.46 -4.29 -3.65
CA THR A 56 -10.54 -4.46 -4.77
C THR A 56 -9.37 -5.35 -4.36
N VAL A 57 -8.40 -5.53 -5.23
CA VAL A 57 -7.15 -6.21 -4.93
C VAL A 57 -6.01 -5.21 -5.04
N TYR A 58 -5.14 -5.24 -4.04
CA TYR A 58 -3.96 -4.40 -3.95
C TYR A 58 -2.84 -5.26 -3.33
N ASN A 59 -1.67 -5.30 -3.93
CA ASN A 59 -0.57 -6.18 -3.50
C ASN A 59 -0.99 -7.65 -3.27
N ARG A 60 -1.89 -8.17 -4.12
CA ARG A 60 -2.45 -9.53 -4.00
C ARG A 60 -3.22 -9.79 -2.69
N ILE A 61 -3.77 -8.75 -2.09
CA ILE A 61 -4.60 -8.82 -0.88
C ILE A 61 -5.93 -8.13 -1.16
N TYR A 62 -7.04 -8.66 -0.66
CA TYR A 62 -8.33 -7.98 -0.74
C TYR A 62 -8.31 -6.70 0.08
N HIS A 63 -8.61 -5.59 -0.58
CA HIS A 63 -8.65 -4.27 0.01
C HIS A 63 -10.08 -3.77 0.10
N PRO A 64 -10.63 -3.54 1.31
CA PRO A 64 -11.94 -2.92 1.47
C PRO A 64 -11.98 -1.53 0.83
N ARG A 65 -13.06 -1.24 0.09
CA ARG A 65 -13.20 0.02 -0.67
C ARG A 65 -14.48 0.78 -0.39
N GLY A 66 -15.41 0.22 0.37
CA GLY A 66 -16.65 0.90 0.68
C GLY A 66 -17.48 0.15 1.71
N TYR A 67 -18.03 0.90 2.64
CA TYR A 67 -18.89 0.41 3.71
C TYR A 67 -20.30 1.02 3.60
N VAL A 68 -20.38 2.29 3.21
CA VAL A 68 -21.66 2.98 3.01
C VAL A 68 -22.16 2.70 1.59
N LYS A 69 -23.33 2.10 1.48
CA LYS A 69 -23.93 1.77 0.18
C LYS A 69 -24.42 3.04 -0.55
N PRO A 70 -24.53 3.01 -1.90
CA PRO A 70 -25.02 4.17 -2.65
C PRO A 70 -26.37 4.70 -2.20
N GLU A 71 -27.32 3.81 -1.84
CA GLU A 71 -28.63 4.15 -1.32
C GLU A 71 -28.61 4.88 0.02
N ASP A 72 -27.53 4.72 0.80
CA ASP A 72 -27.31 5.34 2.11
C ASP A 72 -26.40 6.59 2.02
N GLY A 73 -26.16 7.09 0.81
CA GLY A 73 -25.32 8.27 0.56
C GLY A 73 -23.89 7.94 0.04
N GLY A 74 -23.49 6.68 0.09
CA GLY A 74 -22.28 6.18 -0.57
C GLY A 74 -20.99 6.82 -0.09
N ALA A 75 -20.04 6.95 -1.03
CA ALA A 75 -18.70 7.48 -0.76
C ALA A 75 -18.66 8.91 -0.22
N MET A 76 -19.73 9.70 -0.42
CA MET A 76 -19.76 11.08 0.11
C MET A 76 -19.89 11.10 1.63
N VAL A 77 -20.59 10.14 2.24
CA VAL A 77 -20.67 9.99 3.69
C VAL A 77 -19.31 9.59 4.27
N GLU A 78 -18.61 8.66 3.60
CA GLU A 78 -17.26 8.26 4.00
C GLU A 78 -16.25 9.42 3.83
N TYR A 79 -16.40 10.22 2.76
CA TYR A 79 -15.59 11.42 2.55
C TYR A 79 -15.82 12.48 3.62
N ASP A 80 -17.08 12.73 4.00
CA ASP A 80 -17.39 13.65 5.11
C ASP A 80 -16.75 13.18 6.42
N ALA A 81 -16.77 11.88 6.69
CA ALA A 81 -16.17 11.31 7.88
C ALA A 81 -14.65 11.53 7.94
N ILE A 82 -13.93 11.40 6.79
CA ILE A 82 -12.47 11.62 6.76
C ILE A 82 -12.11 13.11 6.89
N VAL A 83 -12.94 14.00 6.34
CA VAL A 83 -12.68 15.45 6.36
C VAL A 83 -13.04 16.09 7.70
N ASN A 84 -14.14 15.67 8.32
CA ASN A 84 -14.73 16.35 9.49
C ASN A 84 -14.62 15.53 10.79
N HIS A 85 -14.27 14.25 10.71
CA HIS A 85 -14.27 13.33 11.85
C HIS A 85 -12.98 12.49 11.92
N VAL A 86 -13.11 11.18 11.94
CA VAL A 86 -12.03 10.22 11.93
C VAL A 86 -12.49 8.94 11.25
N THR A 87 -11.59 8.33 10.49
CA THR A 87 -11.81 7.07 9.80
C THR A 87 -10.70 6.08 10.14
N MET A 88 -11.04 4.79 10.11
CA MET A 88 -10.09 3.69 10.23
C MET A 88 -10.03 2.93 8.91
N TRP A 89 -8.81 2.68 8.44
CA TRP A 89 -8.56 2.02 7.16
C TRP A 89 -7.80 0.71 7.39
N ASN A 90 -8.34 -0.37 6.84
CA ASN A 90 -7.60 -1.62 6.74
C ASN A 90 -6.61 -1.50 5.57
N VAL A 91 -5.41 -1.03 5.87
CA VAL A 91 -4.30 -0.87 4.91
C VAL A 91 -3.26 -1.98 5.02
N ALA A 92 -3.63 -3.14 5.54
CA ALA A 92 -2.76 -4.33 5.56
C ALA A 92 -2.30 -4.78 4.16
N VAL A 93 -2.90 -4.23 3.13
CA VAL A 93 -2.47 -4.37 1.72
C VAL A 93 -1.13 -3.68 1.44
N GLU A 94 -0.74 -2.70 2.24
CA GLU A 94 0.57 -2.06 2.23
C GLU A 94 1.57 -2.96 2.95
N ARG A 95 1.99 -4.01 2.26
CA ARG A 95 2.92 -5.02 2.79
C ARG A 95 4.21 -4.35 3.26
N GLN A 96 4.77 -4.88 4.33
CA GLN A 96 5.99 -4.35 4.93
C GLN A 96 7.18 -5.23 4.54
N ILE A 97 8.13 -4.66 3.81
CA ILE A 97 9.38 -5.35 3.48
C ILE A 97 10.49 -4.80 4.36
N ARG A 98 11.05 -5.66 5.19
CA ARG A 98 12.18 -5.36 6.05
C ARG A 98 13.49 -5.59 5.32
N VAL A 99 14.38 -4.62 5.41
CA VAL A 99 15.81 -4.73 5.07
C VAL A 99 16.59 -4.56 6.36
N LYS A 100 17.39 -5.57 6.76
CA LYS A 100 18.12 -5.56 8.01
C LYS A 100 19.50 -6.18 7.86
N GLY A 101 20.51 -5.54 8.41
CA GLY A 101 21.89 -6.01 8.45
C GLY A 101 22.91 -4.90 8.35
N PRO A 102 24.20 -5.23 8.41
CA PRO A 102 25.30 -4.25 8.40
C PRO A 102 25.30 -3.31 7.20
N ASP A 103 24.85 -3.79 6.04
CA ASP A 103 24.76 -2.99 4.81
C ASP A 103 23.33 -2.52 4.48
N ALA A 104 22.39 -2.56 5.43
CA ALA A 104 21.00 -2.18 5.18
C ALA A 104 20.85 -0.72 4.72
N GLU A 105 21.61 0.22 5.29
CA GLU A 105 21.61 1.62 4.84
C GLU A 105 22.16 1.75 3.42
N LYS A 106 23.28 1.11 3.11
CA LYS A 106 23.88 1.15 1.77
C LYS A 106 22.98 0.53 0.71
N PHE A 107 22.35 -0.62 1.04
CA PHE A 107 21.40 -1.25 0.15
C PHE A 107 20.17 -0.36 -0.08
N THR A 108 19.62 0.20 0.99
CA THR A 108 18.46 1.10 0.91
C THR A 108 18.78 2.33 0.06
N ASP A 109 19.93 2.97 0.29
CA ASP A 109 20.39 4.11 -0.51
C ASP A 109 20.57 3.75 -1.99
N TYR A 110 21.02 2.55 -2.27
CA TYR A 110 21.22 2.06 -3.65
C TYR A 110 19.90 1.90 -4.42
N VAL A 111 18.80 1.55 -3.76
CA VAL A 111 17.53 1.22 -4.43
C VAL A 111 16.51 2.37 -4.47
N ILE A 112 16.71 3.42 -3.68
CA ILE A 112 15.80 4.58 -3.62
C ILE A 112 16.40 5.81 -4.31
N THR A 113 15.54 6.77 -4.65
CA THR A 113 15.96 8.04 -5.29
C THR A 113 16.32 9.14 -4.28
N ARG A 114 16.36 8.82 -2.99
CA ARG A 114 16.66 9.74 -1.89
C ARG A 114 17.88 9.24 -1.13
N ASP A 115 18.65 10.15 -0.55
CA ASP A 115 19.78 9.84 0.32
C ASP A 115 19.27 9.23 1.64
N ALA A 116 19.49 7.92 1.81
CA ALA A 116 19.05 7.16 2.98
C ALA A 116 19.76 7.60 4.27
N SER A 117 21.02 8.06 4.18
CA SER A 117 21.81 8.50 5.33
C SER A 117 21.23 9.72 6.05
N LYS A 118 20.39 10.50 5.33
CA LYS A 118 19.71 11.69 5.88
C LYS A 118 18.38 11.37 6.57
N ILE A 119 18.01 10.11 6.65
CA ILE A 119 16.82 9.67 7.38
C ILE A 119 17.26 9.19 8.75
N SER A 120 16.93 9.93 9.80
CA SER A 120 17.26 9.52 11.16
C SER A 120 16.43 8.30 11.61
N PRO A 121 16.94 7.47 12.53
CA PRO A 121 16.12 6.41 13.15
C PRO A 121 14.80 6.93 13.72
N MET A 122 13.79 6.09 13.71
CA MET A 122 12.41 6.40 14.10
C MET A 122 11.75 7.49 13.25
N ARG A 123 12.22 7.69 12.02
CA ARG A 123 11.62 8.61 11.03
C ARG A 123 11.12 7.85 9.81
N ALA A 124 10.05 8.38 9.23
CA ALA A 124 9.51 7.92 7.96
C ALA A 124 9.71 8.96 6.85
N ARG A 125 9.90 8.50 5.62
CA ARG A 125 10.01 9.35 4.42
C ARG A 125 9.32 8.68 3.24
N TYR A 126 8.64 9.48 2.46
CA TYR A 126 8.20 9.09 1.14
C TYR A 126 9.41 8.96 0.21
N VAL A 127 9.54 7.83 -0.44
CA VAL A 127 10.65 7.54 -1.36
C VAL A 127 10.11 6.95 -2.66
N ILE A 128 10.94 6.95 -3.71
CA ILE A 128 10.59 6.39 -5.01
C ILE A 128 11.67 5.37 -5.38
N LEU A 129 11.26 4.22 -5.89
CA LEU A 129 12.13 3.25 -6.54
C LEU A 129 11.88 3.27 -8.04
N CYS A 130 12.97 3.27 -8.80
CA CYS A 130 12.91 3.32 -10.26
C CYS A 130 13.65 2.12 -10.87
N ASN A 131 13.23 1.76 -12.08
CA ASN A 131 14.01 0.88 -12.93
C ASN A 131 15.18 1.63 -13.61
N ALA A 132 16.01 0.92 -14.35
CA ALA A 132 17.17 1.49 -15.04
C ALA A 132 16.83 2.59 -16.09
N TYR A 133 15.58 2.72 -16.48
CA TYR A 133 15.10 3.69 -17.44
C TYR A 133 14.38 4.87 -16.79
N GLY A 134 14.37 4.94 -15.45
CA GLY A 134 13.68 5.99 -14.69
C GLY A 134 12.18 5.77 -14.53
N GLY A 135 11.64 4.62 -14.97
CA GLY A 135 10.24 4.25 -14.71
C GLY A 135 10.03 3.88 -13.24
N VAL A 136 8.98 4.45 -12.64
CA VAL A 136 8.64 4.19 -11.23
C VAL A 136 8.19 2.74 -11.05
N LEU A 137 8.85 2.03 -10.14
CA LEU A 137 8.48 0.67 -9.74
C LEU A 137 7.54 0.67 -8.54
N ASN A 138 7.81 1.52 -7.57
CA ASN A 138 7.01 1.70 -6.37
C ASN A 138 7.34 3.04 -5.72
N ASP A 139 6.41 3.56 -4.93
CA ASP A 139 6.53 4.82 -4.21
C ASP A 139 6.18 4.65 -2.71
N PRO A 140 6.92 3.80 -1.98
CA PRO A 140 6.60 3.43 -0.62
C PRO A 140 6.88 4.54 0.38
N ILE A 141 6.33 4.36 1.58
CA ILE A 141 6.86 5.02 2.77
C ILE A 141 8.02 4.17 3.30
N LEU A 142 9.19 4.77 3.40
CA LEU A 142 10.36 4.17 4.03
C LEU A 142 10.42 4.58 5.50
N LEU A 143 10.43 3.59 6.38
CA LEU A 143 10.64 3.78 7.82
C LEU A 143 12.05 3.34 8.17
N ARG A 144 12.84 4.20 8.80
CA ARG A 144 14.10 3.79 9.43
C ARG A 144 13.82 3.43 10.87
N ILE A 145 13.91 2.14 11.20
CA ILE A 145 13.62 1.61 12.54
C ILE A 145 14.84 1.77 13.46
N SER A 146 16.01 1.45 12.94
CA SER A 146 17.29 1.58 13.65
C SER A 146 18.40 1.98 12.67
N GLU A 147 19.66 1.95 13.11
CA GLU A 147 20.81 2.22 12.23
C GLU A 147 20.94 1.17 11.12
N ASP A 148 20.55 -0.07 11.39
CA ASP A 148 20.72 -1.23 10.53
C ASP A 148 19.39 -1.86 10.07
N GLU A 149 18.24 -1.16 10.24
CA GLU A 149 16.93 -1.72 9.91
C GLU A 149 16.01 -0.68 9.27
N PHE A 150 15.51 -1.02 8.07
CA PHE A 150 14.58 -0.23 7.28
C PHE A 150 13.37 -1.07 6.89
N TRP A 151 12.18 -0.45 6.89
CA TRP A 151 10.96 -1.07 6.38
C TRP A 151 10.40 -0.24 5.23
N PHE A 152 10.04 -0.93 4.15
CA PHE A 152 9.32 -0.36 3.04
C PHE A 152 7.84 -0.71 3.18
N SER A 153 7.00 0.29 3.44
CA SER A 153 5.55 0.17 3.42
C SER A 153 5.06 0.39 1.99
N LEU A 154 4.65 -0.68 1.32
CA LEU A 154 4.55 -0.72 -0.13
C LEU A 154 3.28 -0.06 -0.68
N SER A 155 3.43 0.66 -1.80
CA SER A 155 2.35 0.90 -2.76
C SER A 155 2.06 -0.37 -3.59
N ASP A 156 1.14 -0.27 -4.57
CA ASP A 156 0.66 -1.42 -5.35
C ASP A 156 1.67 -1.91 -6.39
N SER A 157 2.69 -2.65 -5.94
CA SER A 157 3.55 -3.51 -6.77
C SER A 157 4.40 -4.43 -5.91
N ASP A 158 4.80 -5.59 -6.43
CA ASP A 158 5.56 -6.58 -5.67
C ASP A 158 7.06 -6.25 -5.66
N ILE A 159 7.42 -5.20 -4.93
CA ILE A 159 8.80 -4.74 -4.86
C ILE A 159 9.69 -5.62 -3.98
N GLY A 160 9.12 -6.46 -3.11
CA GLY A 160 9.90 -7.39 -2.29
C GLY A 160 10.75 -8.32 -3.15
N MET A 161 10.19 -8.88 -4.23
CA MET A 161 10.93 -9.71 -5.18
C MET A 161 11.98 -8.90 -5.95
N TYR A 162 11.70 -7.65 -6.29
CA TYR A 162 12.68 -6.76 -6.92
C TYR A 162 13.87 -6.51 -5.99
N LEU A 163 13.64 -6.16 -4.73
CA LEU A 163 14.69 -5.92 -3.75
C LEU A 163 15.57 -7.15 -3.53
N GLN A 164 14.96 -8.35 -3.41
CA GLN A 164 15.69 -9.61 -3.33
C GLN A 164 16.50 -9.87 -4.60
N GLY A 165 15.94 -9.57 -5.78
CA GLY A 165 16.63 -9.71 -7.06
C GLY A 165 17.83 -8.77 -7.19
N VAL A 166 17.73 -7.54 -6.69
CA VAL A 166 18.84 -6.57 -6.68
C VAL A 166 20.02 -7.06 -5.83
N ASN A 167 19.76 -7.80 -4.75
CA ASN A 167 20.79 -8.35 -3.87
C ASN A 167 21.03 -9.86 -4.09
N ALA A 168 20.62 -10.41 -5.23
CA ALA A 168 20.72 -11.86 -5.47
C ALA A 168 22.18 -12.36 -5.52
N ASP A 169 23.14 -11.51 -5.83
CA ASP A 169 24.59 -11.82 -5.81
C ASP A 169 25.21 -11.64 -4.41
N GLY A 170 24.44 -11.23 -3.41
CA GLY A 170 24.91 -11.07 -2.04
C GLY A 170 25.92 -9.93 -1.81
N ARG A 171 25.91 -8.92 -2.71
CA ARG A 171 26.86 -7.78 -2.61
C ARG A 171 26.65 -6.92 -1.38
N PHE A 172 25.46 -6.95 -0.77
CA PHE A 172 25.13 -6.25 0.46
C PHE A 172 24.85 -7.27 1.56
N ASP A 173 25.50 -7.13 2.70
CA ASP A 173 25.27 -7.95 3.88
C ASP A 173 24.00 -7.48 4.59
N CYS A 174 22.85 -7.88 4.06
CA CYS A 174 21.54 -7.63 4.63
C CYS A 174 20.51 -8.71 4.24
N THR A 175 19.53 -8.91 5.10
CA THR A 175 18.35 -9.75 4.82
C THR A 175 17.22 -8.90 4.30
N ILE A 176 16.44 -9.45 3.37
CA ILE A 176 15.28 -8.79 2.73
C ILE A 176 14.11 -9.74 2.80
N GLU A 177 13.08 -9.39 3.57
CA GLU A 177 11.94 -10.26 3.82
C GLU A 177 10.63 -9.47 4.00
N GLU A 178 9.51 -10.09 3.64
CA GLU A 178 8.20 -9.61 4.06
C GLU A 178 7.96 -10.03 5.50
N ILE A 179 7.70 -9.06 6.37
CA ILE A 179 7.44 -9.31 7.79
C ILE A 179 5.93 -9.42 8.04
N ASP A 180 5.56 -10.18 9.08
CA ASP A 180 4.16 -10.39 9.47
C ASP A 180 3.64 -9.19 10.27
N VAL A 181 3.46 -8.08 9.57
CA VAL A 181 2.90 -6.84 10.08
C VAL A 181 1.75 -6.39 9.18
N SER A 182 0.65 -6.02 9.79
CA SER A 182 -0.55 -5.59 9.07
C SER A 182 -0.96 -4.20 9.56
N PRO A 183 -0.63 -3.14 8.82
CA PRO A 183 -0.91 -1.78 9.24
C PRO A 183 -2.40 -1.44 9.19
N VAL A 184 -2.80 -0.57 10.11
CA VAL A 184 -4.10 0.11 10.14
C VAL A 184 -3.84 1.61 10.12
N GLN A 185 -4.57 2.34 9.30
CA GLN A 185 -4.47 3.79 9.24
C GLN A 185 -5.65 4.43 9.95
N ILE A 186 -5.36 5.37 10.84
CA ILE A 186 -6.35 6.23 11.50
C ILE A 186 -6.18 7.63 10.92
N GLN A 187 -7.21 8.15 10.27
CA GLN A 187 -7.12 9.40 9.51
C GLN A 187 -8.33 10.29 9.75
N GLY A 188 -8.07 11.60 9.84
CA GLY A 188 -9.05 12.64 10.01
C GLY A 188 -8.69 13.62 11.14
N PRO A 189 -9.38 14.77 11.24
CA PRO A 189 -9.05 15.80 12.23
C PRO A 189 -9.18 15.33 13.68
N LYS A 190 -9.97 14.31 13.96
CA LYS A 190 -10.13 13.72 15.30
C LYS A 190 -9.22 12.51 15.57
N ALA A 191 -8.32 12.14 14.64
CA ALA A 191 -7.46 10.96 14.78
C ALA A 191 -6.60 11.01 16.04
N LYS A 192 -5.95 12.15 16.32
CA LYS A 192 -5.12 12.32 17.52
C LYS A 192 -5.91 12.16 18.80
N ALA A 193 -7.12 12.75 18.87
CA ALA A 193 -7.97 12.64 20.06
C ALA A 193 -8.41 11.18 20.30
N LEU A 194 -8.82 10.47 19.24
CA LEU A 194 -9.19 9.06 19.32
C LEU A 194 -8.01 8.22 19.82
N MET A 195 -6.81 8.44 19.25
CA MET A 195 -5.63 7.66 19.64
C MET A 195 -5.18 7.95 21.08
N LYS A 196 -5.31 9.19 21.57
CA LYS A 196 -5.08 9.51 22.98
C LYS A 196 -6.05 8.79 23.91
N ASP A 197 -7.33 8.74 23.54
CA ASP A 197 -8.35 8.04 24.31
C ASP A 197 -8.10 6.52 24.35
N LEU A 198 -7.71 5.96 23.22
CA LEU A 198 -7.44 4.52 23.08
C LEU A 198 -6.16 4.06 23.80
N CYS A 199 -5.06 4.81 23.67
CA CYS A 199 -3.76 4.43 24.18
C CYS A 199 -3.44 5.01 25.56
N GLY A 200 -4.18 6.01 26.02
CA GLY A 200 -3.90 6.70 27.26
C GLY A 200 -2.47 7.27 27.29
N ASP A 201 -1.82 7.12 28.44
CA ASP A 201 -0.45 7.60 28.65
C ASP A 201 0.66 6.69 28.09
N GLN A 202 0.29 5.61 27.38
CA GLN A 202 1.26 4.70 26.80
C GLN A 202 2.00 5.28 25.60
N VAL A 203 1.43 6.29 24.95
CA VAL A 203 1.99 6.96 23.78
C VAL A 203 1.87 8.48 23.92
N ASP A 204 3.00 9.16 23.85
CA ASP A 204 3.04 10.62 23.86
C ASP A 204 2.77 11.20 22.46
N PHE A 205 1.50 11.34 22.12
CA PHE A 205 1.06 11.89 20.82
C PHE A 205 1.36 13.38 20.63
N ASP A 206 1.76 14.11 21.68
CA ASP A 206 2.11 15.53 21.56
C ASP A 206 3.56 15.74 21.11
N ASN A 207 4.44 14.78 21.45
CA ASN A 207 5.86 14.83 21.14
C ASN A 207 6.27 13.74 20.13
N MET A 208 5.33 13.15 19.40
CA MET A 208 5.66 12.22 18.31
C MET A 208 6.50 12.92 17.22
N PRO A 209 7.49 12.18 16.65
CA PRO A 209 8.39 12.71 15.63
C PRO A 209 7.70 13.07 14.32
#